data_663af9632920643145a8717cd440e477
#
_entry.id   663af9632920643145a8717cd440e477
#
_cell.length_a   1.000
_cell.length_b   1.000
_cell.length_c   1.000
_cell.angle_alpha   90.00
_cell.angle_beta   90.00
_cell.angle_gamma   90.00
#
_symmetry.space_group_name_H-M   'P 1'
#
loop_
_entity.id
_entity.type
_entity.pdbx_description
1 polymer ?
#
loop_
_entity_poly.entity_id
_entity_poly.type
_entity_poly.pdbx_seq_one_letter_code
_entity_poly.pdbx_strand_id
1 'polypeptide(L)'
;MRISKSRVLLIGFLLMTVMMSSGCASVIQKIQQTTGNKIEQVDHLSLQQQEQAKEEDPDEEKERSIPKSPAPHTDLQGILNDIGQGRYAGKNYEQQEVINALEQMPKGLSDDKAYAYLLGLVGENYKEDVEALDALSNHTYQVKSEAWRKVKERWLQAEAASKQTKTNSDMKKMNYVVLLDTSGSMGGKLEEQPKMDAVKKSLQSLAQRFPQNTVDFQLRIYGHEGSPEQKDRERSCNSTQKIYASSQYNQEQFEQALKQVQPTGYNPLGLALFKSQPDMKKEAPGQVENHVILITDGYDNCDGNPEQIAQALHLSDAAASVHVIGLDVEVETEQQLRNIADQTGGDYATVKNEQELEQVLVSEADRLKESHQPWAIRAINAVQKAHHYDEERLNQYYADLQTKVDQESDRLKEANHYIKDDQKIDQRTFQQIHSWIEQRNEQLQNYVKQRFDEAGTKLDENYRKEVSGLLKDWKEAGGDPEQIEQKTEQLIKEDLQDQAKRNLKLNTEEKPQS
;
A
#
# COMPACT_ATOMS: atom_id res chain seq x y z
N MET A 1 -9.29 -10.69 73.69
CA MET A 1 -9.34 -11.48 72.44
C MET A 1 -8.57 -10.71 71.36
N ARG A 2 -7.31 -11.08 71.09
CA ARG A 2 -6.41 -10.37 70.11
C ARG A 2 -6.57 -11.07 68.78
N ILE A 3 -7.17 -10.39 67.82
CA ILE A 3 -7.24 -10.83 66.44
C ILE A 3 -5.93 -10.41 65.75
N SER A 4 -5.23 -11.39 65.22
CA SER A 4 -3.91 -11.29 64.66
C SER A 4 -3.90 -10.38 63.39
N LYS A 5 -3.01 -9.37 63.38
CA LYS A 5 -2.77 -8.44 62.26
C LYS A 5 -2.31 -9.13 60.96
N SER A 6 -1.96 -10.42 61.02
CA SER A 6 -1.45 -11.16 59.84
C SER A 6 -2.54 -11.58 58.84
N ARG A 7 -3.81 -11.65 59.23
CA ARG A 7 -4.89 -12.07 58.32
C ARG A 7 -5.44 -10.93 57.48
N VAL A 8 -5.25 -9.68 57.90
CA VAL A 8 -5.67 -8.49 57.14
C VAL A 8 -4.69 -8.17 55.99
N LEU A 9 -3.40 -8.50 56.16
CA LEU A 9 -2.38 -8.30 55.12
C LEU A 9 -2.51 -9.30 53.96
N LEU A 10 -2.97 -10.54 54.22
CA LEU A 10 -3.13 -11.55 53.17
C LEU A 10 -4.35 -11.30 52.28
N ILE A 11 -5.41 -10.68 52.81
CA ILE A 11 -6.61 -10.32 52.03
C ILE A 11 -6.35 -9.09 51.18
N GLY A 12 -5.53 -8.13 51.66
CA GLY A 12 -5.10 -6.97 50.87
C GLY A 12 -4.21 -7.33 49.70
N PHE A 13 -3.37 -8.35 49.84
CA PHE A 13 -2.47 -8.79 48.76
C PHE A 13 -3.20 -9.62 47.69
N LEU A 14 -4.24 -10.35 48.07
CA LEU A 14 -5.05 -11.14 47.13
C LEU A 14 -5.98 -10.25 46.29
N LEU A 15 -6.46 -9.13 46.86
CA LEU A 15 -7.27 -8.15 46.12
C LEU A 15 -6.44 -7.26 45.15
N MET A 16 -5.15 -7.04 45.45
CA MET A 16 -4.27 -6.25 44.61
C MET A 16 -3.74 -7.02 43.39
N THR A 17 -3.62 -8.37 43.49
CA THR A 17 -3.25 -9.22 42.35
C THR A 17 -4.39 -9.46 41.38
N VAL A 18 -5.66 -9.33 41.78
CA VAL A 18 -6.82 -9.47 40.90
C VAL A 18 -7.10 -8.15 40.12
N MET A 19 -6.69 -6.98 40.64
CA MET A 19 -6.86 -5.71 39.92
C MET A 19 -5.83 -5.44 38.81
N MET A 20 -4.68 -6.13 38.80
CA MET A 20 -3.69 -5.95 37.74
C MET A 20 -3.93 -6.84 36.52
N SER A 21 -4.79 -7.85 36.59
CA SER A 21 -5.14 -8.69 35.44
C SER A 21 -6.39 -8.24 34.67
N SER A 22 -7.12 -7.24 35.18
CA SER A 22 -8.39 -6.77 34.57
C SER A 22 -8.24 -5.53 33.70
N GLY A 23 -7.07 -4.91 33.62
CA GLY A 23 -6.85 -3.65 32.92
C GLY A 23 -6.86 -3.75 31.39
N CYS A 24 -6.45 -4.87 30.85
CA CYS A 24 -6.39 -5.04 29.39
C CYS A 24 -7.70 -5.56 28.77
N ALA A 25 -8.49 -6.34 29.50
CA ALA A 25 -9.76 -6.85 29.00
C ALA A 25 -10.85 -5.76 28.90
N SER A 26 -10.80 -4.74 29.77
CA SER A 26 -11.81 -3.67 29.79
C SER A 26 -11.64 -2.65 28.66
N VAL A 27 -10.44 -2.49 28.11
CA VAL A 27 -10.21 -1.60 26.96
C VAL A 27 -10.72 -2.26 25.68
N ILE A 28 -10.51 -3.56 25.49
CA ILE A 28 -11.03 -4.30 24.34
C ILE A 28 -12.56 -4.39 24.40
N GLN A 29 -13.16 -4.60 25.58
CA GLN A 29 -14.63 -4.61 25.73
C GLN A 29 -15.28 -3.23 25.54
N LYS A 30 -14.62 -2.13 25.90
CA LYS A 30 -15.13 -0.77 25.63
C LYS A 30 -15.05 -0.40 24.17
N ILE A 31 -14.05 -0.85 23.43
CA ILE A 31 -13.95 -0.64 21.99
C ILE A 31 -15.05 -1.43 21.25
N GLN A 32 -15.35 -2.65 21.68
CA GLN A 32 -16.45 -3.44 21.09
C GLN A 32 -17.85 -2.88 21.38
N GLN A 33 -18.06 -2.13 22.48
CA GLN A 33 -19.36 -1.53 22.80
C GLN A 33 -19.60 -0.17 22.15
N THR A 34 -18.56 0.51 21.64
CA THR A 34 -18.70 1.85 21.03
C THR A 34 -18.83 1.78 19.50
N THR A 35 -18.50 0.66 18.87
CA THR A 35 -18.61 0.44 17.42
C THR A 35 -19.75 -0.51 16.99
N GLY A 36 -20.56 -0.94 17.93
CA GLY A 36 -21.72 -1.81 17.65
C GLY A 36 -22.92 -1.02 17.17
N ASN A 37 -22.91 -0.50 15.96
CA ASN A 37 -24.10 -0.39 15.10
C ASN A 37 -23.72 0.16 13.72
N LYS A 38 -23.97 -0.66 12.70
CA LYS A 38 -23.82 -0.49 11.26
C LYS A 38 -22.47 -0.89 10.66
N ILE A 39 -22.28 -2.18 10.57
CA ILE A 39 -21.64 -2.77 9.39
C ILE A 39 -22.73 -3.62 8.74
N GLU A 40 -23.29 -3.15 7.65
CA GLU A 40 -24.06 -3.97 6.74
C GLU A 40 -23.15 -5.08 6.23
N GLN A 41 -23.69 -6.31 6.25
CA GLN A 41 -23.06 -7.50 5.72
C GLN A 41 -22.71 -7.24 4.25
N VAL A 42 -21.43 -7.10 3.96
CA VAL A 42 -20.90 -7.31 2.61
C VAL A 42 -20.78 -8.82 2.45
N ASP A 43 -21.54 -9.34 1.51
CA ASP A 43 -21.69 -10.75 1.24
C ASP A 43 -20.34 -11.43 0.95
N HIS A 44 -19.94 -12.35 1.80
CA HIS A 44 -18.76 -13.21 1.64
C HIS A 44 -18.87 -14.23 0.49
N LEU A 45 -19.81 -14.05 -0.43
CA LEU A 45 -20.09 -15.02 -1.50
C LEU A 45 -19.22 -14.84 -2.77
N SER A 46 -18.48 -13.74 -2.91
CA SER A 46 -17.69 -13.48 -4.12
C SER A 46 -16.25 -14.04 -4.09
N LEU A 47 -15.70 -14.34 -2.92
CA LEU A 47 -14.30 -14.82 -2.81
C LEU A 47 -14.16 -16.36 -2.88
N GLN A 48 -15.23 -17.12 -2.80
CA GLN A 48 -15.18 -18.59 -2.92
C GLN A 48 -15.27 -19.12 -4.35
N GLN A 49 -15.41 -18.26 -5.36
CA GLN A 49 -15.52 -18.71 -6.75
C GLN A 49 -14.23 -18.71 -7.55
N GLN A 50 -13.11 -18.26 -6.99
CA GLN A 50 -11.81 -18.26 -7.70
C GLN A 50 -10.85 -19.41 -7.36
N GLU A 51 -11.16 -20.27 -6.39
CA GLU A 51 -10.26 -21.38 -6.00
C GLU A 51 -10.74 -22.79 -6.40
N GLN A 52 -11.46 -22.91 -7.49
CA GLN A 52 -11.62 -24.21 -8.14
C GLN A 52 -10.90 -24.20 -9.49
N ALA A 53 -9.57 -24.42 -9.47
CA ALA A 53 -8.88 -24.96 -10.62
C ALA A 53 -9.48 -26.36 -10.90
N LYS A 54 -10.52 -26.40 -11.73
CA LYS A 54 -10.99 -27.64 -12.33
C LYS A 54 -9.89 -28.12 -13.30
N GLU A 55 -9.50 -29.38 -13.19
CA GLU A 55 -8.88 -30.12 -14.29
C GLU A 55 -9.82 -29.97 -15.51
N GLU A 56 -9.34 -29.27 -16.52
CA GLU A 56 -10.10 -29.01 -17.76
C GLU A 56 -10.21 -30.29 -18.57
N ASP A 57 -11.46 -30.69 -18.83
CA ASP A 57 -11.77 -31.79 -19.74
C ASP A 57 -11.43 -31.36 -21.18
N PRO A 58 -10.62 -32.16 -21.95
CA PRO A 58 -10.21 -31.80 -23.31
C PRO A 58 -11.36 -31.64 -24.31
N ASP A 59 -12.56 -32.07 -24.00
CA ASP A 59 -13.74 -31.95 -24.89
C ASP A 59 -14.54 -30.65 -24.67
N GLU A 60 -14.33 -29.87 -23.58
CA GLU A 60 -14.90 -28.53 -23.42
C GLU A 60 -14.23 -27.45 -24.28
N GLU A 61 -13.08 -27.73 -24.86
CA GLU A 61 -12.33 -26.80 -25.71
C GLU A 61 -13.01 -26.51 -27.05
N LYS A 62 -13.93 -27.36 -27.51
CA LYS A 62 -14.62 -27.24 -28.81
C LYS A 62 -15.87 -26.34 -28.81
N GLU A 63 -16.49 -26.05 -27.66
CA GLU A 63 -17.64 -25.11 -27.56
C GLU A 63 -17.25 -23.66 -27.23
N ARG A 64 -15.94 -23.38 -27.02
CA ARG A 64 -15.41 -22.01 -26.78
C ARG A 64 -15.23 -21.16 -28.03
N SER A 65 -15.91 -21.47 -29.13
CA SER A 65 -15.61 -20.89 -30.45
C SER A 65 -16.20 -19.49 -30.72
N ILE A 66 -16.91 -18.87 -29.79
CA ILE A 66 -17.31 -17.46 -29.92
C ILE A 66 -16.93 -16.74 -28.63
N PRO A 67 -16.02 -15.73 -28.69
CA PRO A 67 -15.66 -14.97 -27.50
C PRO A 67 -16.94 -14.38 -26.90
N LYS A 68 -17.16 -14.54 -25.59
CA LYS A 68 -18.19 -13.77 -24.91
C LYS A 68 -17.81 -12.30 -25.07
N SER A 69 -18.54 -11.62 -25.93
CA SER A 69 -18.30 -10.25 -26.28
C SER A 69 -18.71 -9.32 -25.14
N PRO A 70 -17.91 -8.36 -24.74
CA PRO A 70 -18.44 -7.17 -24.09
C PRO A 70 -19.49 -6.54 -25.00
N ALA A 71 -20.52 -5.91 -24.45
CA ALA A 71 -21.49 -5.20 -25.25
C ALA A 71 -20.77 -4.11 -26.06
N PRO A 72 -21.11 -3.92 -27.33
CA PRO A 72 -20.43 -2.94 -28.19
C PRO A 72 -20.91 -1.51 -27.84
N HIS A 73 -20.61 -1.07 -26.60
CA HIS A 73 -20.93 0.29 -26.17
C HIS A 73 -20.09 1.30 -26.96
N THR A 74 -20.75 2.35 -27.41
CA THR A 74 -20.12 3.50 -28.09
C THR A 74 -20.14 4.76 -27.24
N ASP A 75 -20.79 4.72 -26.06
CA ASP A 75 -20.77 5.80 -25.09
C ASP A 75 -19.86 5.47 -23.91
N LEU A 76 -19.25 6.52 -23.34
CA LEU A 76 -18.26 6.39 -22.27
C LEU A 76 -18.77 5.60 -21.05
N GLN A 77 -20.01 5.86 -20.62
CA GLN A 77 -20.57 5.23 -19.43
C GLN A 77 -20.75 3.72 -19.62
N GLY A 78 -21.16 3.30 -20.81
CA GLY A 78 -21.25 1.90 -21.20
C GLY A 78 -19.88 1.24 -21.22
N ILE A 79 -18.87 1.90 -21.82
CA ILE A 79 -17.49 1.41 -21.90
C ILE A 79 -16.90 1.19 -20.50
N LEU A 80 -17.05 2.15 -19.59
CA LEU A 80 -16.50 2.09 -18.23
C LEU A 80 -17.20 1.08 -17.31
N ASN A 81 -18.48 0.80 -17.57
CA ASN A 81 -19.26 -0.20 -16.83
C ASN A 81 -19.14 -1.62 -17.39
N ASP A 82 -18.49 -1.78 -18.53
CA ASP A 82 -18.27 -3.08 -19.11
C ASP A 82 -17.26 -3.85 -18.26
N ILE A 83 -17.67 -4.98 -17.71
CA ILE A 83 -16.84 -5.84 -16.83
C ILE A 83 -16.15 -6.96 -17.61
N GLY A 84 -16.34 -7.02 -18.91
CA GLY A 84 -15.74 -8.02 -19.79
C GLY A 84 -14.46 -7.49 -20.43
N GLN A 85 -13.38 -8.27 -20.38
CA GLN A 85 -12.23 -8.02 -21.24
C GLN A 85 -12.17 -9.03 -22.39
N GLY A 86 -11.55 -8.65 -23.49
CA GLY A 86 -11.31 -9.53 -24.61
C GLY A 86 -10.42 -10.71 -24.23
N ARG A 87 -10.58 -11.82 -24.96
CA ARG A 87 -9.83 -13.07 -24.70
C ARG A 87 -8.30 -12.87 -24.71
N TYR A 88 -7.82 -11.97 -25.56
CA TYR A 88 -6.41 -11.64 -25.75
C TYR A 88 -6.10 -10.19 -25.30
N ALA A 89 -6.83 -9.65 -24.32
CA ALA A 89 -6.58 -8.33 -23.78
C ALA A 89 -5.37 -8.31 -22.82
N GLY A 90 -4.81 -7.14 -22.59
CA GLY A 90 -3.73 -6.92 -21.63
C GLY A 90 -2.50 -7.79 -21.88
N LYS A 91 -2.04 -8.46 -20.85
CA LYS A 91 -0.85 -9.35 -20.86
C LYS A 91 -1.05 -10.64 -21.70
N ASN A 92 -2.30 -10.98 -22.03
CA ASN A 92 -2.65 -12.16 -22.81
C ASN A 92 -2.60 -11.90 -24.33
N TYR A 93 -2.16 -10.73 -24.77
CA TYR A 93 -2.10 -10.39 -26.19
C TYR A 93 -1.04 -11.20 -26.91
N GLU A 94 -1.52 -12.03 -27.86
CA GLU A 94 -0.70 -12.82 -28.78
C GLU A 94 -1.23 -12.61 -30.20
N GLN A 95 -0.51 -11.86 -31.01
CA GLN A 95 -0.96 -11.43 -32.34
C GLN A 95 -1.39 -12.61 -33.23
N GLN A 96 -0.64 -13.71 -33.21
CA GLN A 96 -0.96 -14.88 -34.04
C GLN A 96 -2.26 -15.55 -33.60
N GLU A 97 -2.54 -15.59 -32.29
CA GLU A 97 -3.80 -16.15 -31.77
C GLU A 97 -5.00 -15.27 -32.11
N VAL A 98 -4.81 -13.95 -32.10
CA VAL A 98 -5.84 -13.02 -32.57
C VAL A 98 -6.15 -13.25 -34.06
N ILE A 99 -5.12 -13.40 -34.91
CA ILE A 99 -5.27 -13.70 -36.34
C ILE A 99 -6.02 -15.04 -36.52
N ASN A 100 -5.60 -16.09 -35.84
CA ASN A 100 -6.26 -17.40 -35.90
C ASN A 100 -7.76 -17.31 -35.52
N ALA A 101 -8.11 -16.49 -34.52
CA ALA A 101 -9.48 -16.26 -34.12
C ALA A 101 -10.27 -15.46 -35.17
N LEU A 102 -9.64 -14.45 -35.80
CA LEU A 102 -10.25 -13.65 -36.86
C LEU A 102 -10.51 -14.49 -38.12
N GLU A 103 -9.67 -15.45 -38.45
CA GLU A 103 -9.91 -16.40 -39.55
C GLU A 103 -11.21 -17.21 -39.34
N GLN A 104 -11.56 -17.51 -38.10
CA GLN A 104 -12.77 -18.25 -37.72
C GLN A 104 -14.03 -17.35 -37.68
N MET A 105 -13.89 -16.04 -37.77
CA MET A 105 -15.00 -15.10 -37.75
C MET A 105 -15.98 -15.36 -38.93
N PRO A 106 -17.31 -15.45 -38.68
CA PRO A 106 -18.30 -15.58 -39.73
C PRO A 106 -18.29 -14.39 -40.71
N LYS A 107 -18.49 -14.64 -42.01
CA LYS A 107 -18.63 -13.59 -43.02
C LYS A 107 -19.99 -12.91 -42.96
N GLY A 108 -20.05 -11.62 -43.29
CA GLY A 108 -21.29 -10.88 -43.45
C GLY A 108 -22.00 -10.53 -42.16
N LEU A 109 -21.28 -10.42 -41.05
CA LEU A 109 -21.82 -9.89 -39.81
C LEU A 109 -22.22 -8.41 -39.98
N SER A 110 -23.27 -8.00 -39.29
CA SER A 110 -23.62 -6.58 -39.14
C SER A 110 -22.53 -5.79 -38.39
N ASP A 111 -22.51 -4.48 -38.58
CA ASP A 111 -21.48 -3.58 -38.03
C ASP A 111 -21.31 -3.81 -36.50
N ASP A 112 -22.41 -3.85 -35.75
CA ASP A 112 -22.45 -4.06 -34.30
C ASP A 112 -21.92 -5.44 -33.88
N LYS A 113 -22.28 -6.51 -34.62
CA LYS A 113 -21.81 -7.86 -34.33
C LYS A 113 -20.34 -8.06 -34.68
N ALA A 114 -19.88 -7.47 -35.77
CA ALA A 114 -18.49 -7.48 -36.15
C ALA A 114 -17.63 -6.72 -35.12
N TYR A 115 -18.07 -5.53 -34.71
CA TYR A 115 -17.38 -4.76 -33.68
C TYR A 115 -17.37 -5.48 -32.32
N ALA A 116 -18.52 -6.05 -31.90
CA ALA A 116 -18.57 -6.88 -30.71
C ALA A 116 -17.61 -8.06 -30.76
N TYR A 117 -17.45 -8.70 -31.93
CA TYR A 117 -16.47 -9.78 -32.09
C TYR A 117 -15.03 -9.30 -31.86
N LEU A 118 -14.66 -8.13 -32.42
CA LEU A 118 -13.33 -7.54 -32.20
C LEU A 118 -13.09 -7.18 -30.72
N LEU A 119 -14.09 -6.57 -30.05
CA LEU A 119 -14.00 -6.28 -28.61
C LEU A 119 -13.89 -7.57 -27.78
N GLY A 120 -14.58 -8.65 -28.17
CA GLY A 120 -14.47 -9.96 -27.53
C GLY A 120 -13.07 -10.61 -27.68
N LEU A 121 -12.27 -10.16 -28.63
CA LEU A 121 -10.89 -10.61 -28.81
C LEU A 121 -9.89 -9.72 -28.05
N VAL A 122 -9.96 -8.40 -28.23
CA VAL A 122 -8.89 -7.48 -27.81
C VAL A 122 -9.37 -6.27 -27.00
N GLY A 123 -10.66 -6.18 -26.67
CA GLY A 123 -11.21 -5.08 -25.87
C GLY A 123 -10.70 -5.13 -24.43
N GLU A 124 -10.32 -3.99 -23.85
CA GLU A 124 -9.81 -3.87 -22.49
C GLU A 124 -10.94 -3.62 -21.48
N ASN A 125 -10.69 -3.99 -20.21
CA ASN A 125 -11.54 -3.66 -19.07
C ASN A 125 -10.88 -2.51 -18.29
N TYR A 126 -11.61 -1.41 -18.12
CA TYR A 126 -11.13 -0.19 -17.45
C TYR A 126 -11.63 -0.05 -16.02
N LYS A 127 -12.51 -0.93 -15.56
CA LYS A 127 -13.20 -0.77 -14.28
C LYS A 127 -12.23 -0.74 -13.09
N GLU A 128 -11.31 -1.69 -13.03
CA GLU A 128 -10.32 -1.77 -11.94
C GLU A 128 -9.39 -0.55 -11.92
N ASP A 129 -8.97 -0.07 -13.09
CA ASP A 129 -8.12 1.12 -13.21
C ASP A 129 -8.83 2.38 -12.72
N VAL A 130 -10.13 2.51 -13.04
CA VAL A 130 -10.97 3.63 -12.58
C VAL A 130 -11.18 3.56 -11.07
N GLU A 131 -11.45 2.38 -10.53
CA GLU A 131 -11.60 2.18 -9.08
C GLU A 131 -10.30 2.50 -8.33
N ALA A 132 -9.14 2.11 -8.87
CA ALA A 132 -7.83 2.43 -8.31
C ALA A 132 -7.57 3.95 -8.30
N LEU A 133 -7.89 4.63 -9.39
CA LEU A 133 -7.77 6.09 -9.51
C LEU A 133 -8.72 6.81 -8.54
N ASP A 134 -9.95 6.32 -8.38
CA ASP A 134 -10.92 6.86 -7.45
C ASP A 134 -10.49 6.66 -5.98
N ALA A 135 -9.96 5.50 -5.65
CA ALA A 135 -9.41 5.23 -4.32
C ALA A 135 -8.27 6.19 -3.99
N LEU A 136 -7.34 6.39 -4.92
CA LEU A 136 -6.24 7.32 -4.76
C LEU A 136 -6.74 8.77 -4.60
N SER A 137 -7.65 9.23 -5.46
CA SER A 137 -8.19 10.59 -5.41
C SER A 137 -8.95 10.91 -4.13
N ASN A 138 -9.49 9.89 -3.46
CA ASN A 138 -10.21 10.01 -2.19
C ASN A 138 -9.30 9.90 -0.97
N HIS A 139 -8.00 9.62 -1.16
CA HIS A 139 -7.07 9.57 -0.05
C HIS A 139 -6.97 10.91 0.67
N THR A 140 -7.00 10.85 2.00
CA THR A 140 -6.88 12.03 2.86
C THR A 140 -5.73 11.82 3.84
N TYR A 141 -4.99 12.87 4.13
CA TYR A 141 -3.87 12.84 5.08
C TYR A 141 -4.32 13.05 6.53
N GLN A 142 -5.64 13.08 6.76
CA GLN A 142 -6.22 13.33 8.09
C GLN A 142 -5.79 12.27 9.10
N VAL A 143 -5.88 11.00 8.75
CA VAL A 143 -5.54 9.89 9.66
C VAL A 143 -4.09 10.00 10.11
N LYS A 144 -3.16 10.27 9.18
CA LYS A 144 -1.74 10.45 9.45
C LYS A 144 -1.47 11.65 10.35
N SER A 145 -2.07 12.81 10.06
CA SER A 145 -1.91 14.00 10.90
C SER A 145 -2.55 13.85 12.29
N GLU A 146 -3.65 13.12 12.40
CA GLU A 146 -4.27 12.77 13.69
C GLU A 146 -3.37 11.83 14.52
N ALA A 147 -2.70 10.86 13.90
CA ALA A 147 -1.73 10.02 14.60
C ALA A 147 -0.62 10.87 15.23
N TRP A 148 -0.08 11.84 14.51
CA TRP A 148 0.90 12.79 15.06
C TRP A 148 0.33 13.68 16.17
N ARG A 149 -0.92 14.16 16.06
CA ARG A 149 -1.60 14.95 17.10
C ARG A 149 -1.82 14.17 18.38
N LYS A 150 -2.16 12.87 18.30
CA LYS A 150 -2.41 12.01 19.47
C LYS A 150 -1.19 11.84 20.37
N VAL A 151 0.01 11.90 19.84
CA VAL A 151 1.27 11.80 20.61
C VAL A 151 1.97 13.15 20.84
N LYS A 152 1.40 14.26 20.36
CA LYS A 152 1.95 15.60 20.48
C LYS A 152 2.38 15.95 21.91
N GLU A 153 1.55 15.68 22.91
CA GLU A 153 1.87 16.02 24.30
C GLU A 153 3.12 15.29 24.80
N ARG A 154 3.32 14.03 24.43
CA ARG A 154 4.54 13.28 24.72
C ARG A 154 5.77 13.92 24.12
N TRP A 155 5.66 14.33 22.85
CA TRP A 155 6.74 14.99 22.14
C TRP A 155 7.10 16.33 22.78
N LEU A 156 6.10 17.14 23.15
CA LEU A 156 6.31 18.42 23.83
C LEU A 156 6.96 18.22 25.21
N GLN A 157 6.58 17.21 25.97
CA GLN A 157 7.23 16.87 27.23
C GLN A 157 8.69 16.47 27.03
N ALA A 158 8.97 15.65 26.01
CA ALA A 158 10.31 15.23 25.67
C ALA A 158 11.20 16.41 25.24
N GLU A 159 10.69 17.30 24.41
CA GLU A 159 11.39 18.53 24.00
C GLU A 159 11.67 19.45 25.20
N ALA A 160 10.70 19.61 26.10
CA ALA A 160 10.89 20.41 27.31
C ALA A 160 11.95 19.82 28.25
N ALA A 161 11.95 18.50 28.43
CA ALA A 161 12.94 17.80 29.25
C ALA A 161 14.36 17.94 28.66
N SER A 162 14.52 17.82 27.36
CA SER A 162 15.81 17.96 26.67
C SER A 162 16.40 19.36 26.79
N LYS A 163 15.57 20.40 26.76
CA LYS A 163 16.00 21.80 26.96
C LYS A 163 16.46 22.07 28.40
N GLN A 164 15.91 21.39 29.41
CA GLN A 164 16.29 21.58 30.81
C GLN A 164 17.61 20.91 31.20
N THR A 165 17.96 19.81 30.57
CA THR A 165 19.13 19.02 30.97
C THR A 165 20.46 19.57 30.48
N LYS A 166 20.49 20.59 29.60
CA LYS A 166 21.71 21.21 29.02
C LYS A 166 22.84 20.26 28.65
N THR A 167 22.58 18.98 28.60
CA THR A 167 23.55 17.98 28.14
C THR A 167 23.56 18.00 26.62
N ASN A 168 24.58 18.67 26.10
CA ASN A 168 25.00 18.49 24.72
C ASN A 168 25.24 17.01 24.52
N SER A 169 24.39 16.31 23.87
CA SER A 169 24.88 15.14 23.18
C SER A 169 24.02 13.91 23.11
N ASP A 170 22.96 13.78 23.80
CA ASP A 170 22.37 12.44 23.63
C ASP A 170 21.46 12.46 22.41
N MET A 171 22.03 12.06 21.26
CA MET A 171 21.24 11.60 20.13
C MET A 171 20.18 10.64 20.69
N LYS A 172 18.91 10.95 20.46
CA LYS A 172 17.81 10.07 20.84
C LYS A 172 18.15 8.68 20.33
N LYS A 173 18.01 7.68 21.20
CA LYS A 173 18.16 6.30 20.77
C LYS A 173 16.96 5.92 19.91
N MET A 174 17.21 5.11 18.91
CA MET A 174 16.16 4.53 18.08
C MET A 174 16.12 3.03 18.28
N ASN A 175 14.93 2.47 18.34
CA ASN A 175 14.69 1.04 18.34
C ASN A 175 13.97 0.66 17.05
N TYR A 176 14.67 -0.02 16.16
CA TYR A 176 14.09 -0.55 14.92
C TYR A 176 13.74 -2.02 15.08
N VAL A 177 12.48 -2.34 14.82
CA VAL A 177 12.00 -3.71 14.75
C VAL A 177 11.53 -3.99 13.33
N VAL A 178 12.32 -4.76 12.58
CA VAL A 178 11.92 -5.23 11.26
C VAL A 178 11.00 -6.43 11.42
N LEU A 179 9.81 -6.35 10.82
CA LEU A 179 8.86 -7.45 10.64
C LEU A 179 8.94 -7.90 9.20
N LEU A 180 9.53 -9.05 8.97
CA LEU A 180 9.74 -9.59 7.63
C LEU A 180 8.75 -10.72 7.36
N ASP A 181 7.93 -10.51 6.36
CA ASP A 181 7.06 -11.52 5.79
C ASP A 181 7.89 -12.66 5.20
N THR A 182 7.53 -13.89 5.55
CA THR A 182 8.10 -15.10 5.01
C THR A 182 7.01 -16.07 4.55
N SER A 183 5.83 -15.53 4.21
CA SER A 183 4.76 -16.31 3.57
C SER A 183 5.19 -16.85 2.20
N GLY A 184 4.42 -17.79 1.67
CA GLY A 184 4.76 -18.49 0.43
C GLY A 184 4.92 -17.56 -0.78
N SER A 185 4.14 -16.49 -0.87
CA SER A 185 4.21 -15.47 -1.94
C SER A 185 5.56 -14.75 -2.02
N MET A 186 6.25 -14.58 -0.89
CA MET A 186 7.61 -14.03 -0.84
C MET A 186 8.67 -14.88 -1.57
N GLY A 187 8.32 -16.11 -1.99
CA GLY A 187 9.11 -16.94 -2.89
C GLY A 187 9.06 -16.49 -4.36
N GLY A 188 8.17 -15.56 -4.71
CA GLY A 188 8.06 -14.98 -6.04
C GLY A 188 9.22 -14.04 -6.40
N LYS A 189 9.08 -13.35 -7.54
CA LYS A 189 10.07 -12.40 -8.05
C LYS A 189 9.61 -10.97 -7.85
N LEU A 190 10.58 -10.09 -7.69
CA LEU A 190 10.47 -8.65 -7.79
C LEU A 190 11.21 -8.25 -9.07
N GLU A 191 10.46 -8.00 -10.15
CA GLU A 191 10.96 -8.02 -11.53
C GLU A 191 11.70 -9.35 -11.85
N GLU A 192 12.99 -9.30 -12.09
CA GLU A 192 13.79 -10.49 -12.46
C GLU A 192 14.43 -11.19 -11.26
N GLN A 193 14.44 -10.58 -10.07
CA GLN A 193 15.12 -11.11 -8.89
C GLN A 193 14.15 -11.79 -7.91
N PRO A 194 14.56 -12.85 -7.19
CA PRO A 194 13.77 -13.39 -6.09
C PRO A 194 13.52 -12.31 -5.02
N LYS A 195 12.26 -12.09 -4.64
CA LYS A 195 11.86 -11.09 -3.61
C LYS A 195 12.69 -11.24 -2.34
N MET A 196 12.82 -12.46 -1.84
CA MET A 196 13.53 -12.72 -0.58
C MET A 196 15.03 -12.39 -0.65
N ASP A 197 15.67 -12.58 -1.80
CA ASP A 197 17.10 -12.26 -1.97
C ASP A 197 17.31 -10.73 -2.01
N ALA A 198 16.45 -10.01 -2.73
CA ALA A 198 16.44 -8.55 -2.75
C ALA A 198 16.26 -7.98 -1.32
N VAL A 199 15.29 -8.50 -0.55
CA VAL A 199 15.03 -8.07 0.83
C VAL A 199 16.22 -8.35 1.74
N LYS A 200 16.80 -9.55 1.69
CA LYS A 200 17.97 -9.90 2.53
C LYS A 200 19.14 -8.96 2.27
N LYS A 201 19.45 -8.67 1.01
CA LYS A 201 20.53 -7.78 0.62
C LYS A 201 20.28 -6.34 1.07
N SER A 202 19.07 -5.83 0.85
CA SER A 202 18.71 -4.46 1.24
C SER A 202 18.67 -4.29 2.77
N LEU A 203 18.24 -5.30 3.54
CA LEU A 203 18.32 -5.29 5.01
C LEU A 203 19.77 -5.29 5.53
N GLN A 204 20.69 -5.99 4.88
CA GLN A 204 22.12 -5.92 5.22
C GLN A 204 22.65 -4.50 4.97
N SER A 205 22.32 -3.89 3.85
CA SER A 205 22.70 -2.50 3.53
C SER A 205 22.14 -1.51 4.55
N LEU A 206 20.87 -1.63 4.94
CA LEU A 206 20.26 -0.82 6.00
C LEU A 206 20.99 -0.95 7.32
N ALA A 207 21.19 -2.19 7.80
CA ALA A 207 21.77 -2.44 9.12
C ALA A 207 23.23 -1.92 9.25
N GLN A 208 23.98 -1.93 8.16
CA GLN A 208 25.35 -1.38 8.11
C GLN A 208 25.39 0.15 8.20
N ARG A 209 24.29 0.84 7.83
CA ARG A 209 24.22 2.32 7.85
C ARG A 209 23.89 2.88 9.22
N PHE A 210 23.35 2.07 10.13
CA PHE A 210 23.00 2.53 11.46
C PHE A 210 24.25 2.82 12.31
N PRO A 211 24.29 3.99 12.98
CA PRO A 211 25.36 4.29 13.92
C PRO A 211 25.34 3.30 15.08
N GLN A 212 26.51 2.75 15.39
CA GLN A 212 26.64 1.86 16.56
C GLN A 212 26.36 2.63 17.86
N ASN A 213 25.74 1.96 18.81
CA ASN A 213 25.34 2.47 20.14
C ASN A 213 24.17 3.48 20.18
N THR A 214 23.62 3.90 19.05
CA THR A 214 22.45 4.79 19.00
C THR A 214 21.20 4.10 18.49
N VAL A 215 21.35 2.94 17.85
CA VAL A 215 20.26 2.17 17.25
C VAL A 215 20.26 0.75 17.80
N ASP A 216 19.15 0.36 18.43
CA ASP A 216 18.82 -1.04 18.68
C ASP A 216 18.14 -1.59 17.41
N PHE A 217 18.65 -2.66 16.86
CA PHE A 217 18.16 -3.27 15.64
C PHE A 217 17.71 -4.71 15.86
N GLN A 218 16.49 -5.02 15.49
CA GLN A 218 15.86 -6.32 15.69
C GLN A 218 15.20 -6.79 14.40
N LEU A 219 15.25 -8.11 14.15
CA LEU A 219 14.56 -8.76 13.05
C LEU A 219 13.66 -9.87 13.56
N ARG A 220 12.40 -9.76 13.23
CA ARG A 220 11.35 -10.76 13.50
C ARG A 220 10.79 -11.22 12.16
N ILE A 221 10.70 -12.52 11.96
CA ILE A 221 10.03 -13.13 10.83
C ILE A 221 8.65 -13.65 11.23
N TYR A 222 7.76 -13.80 10.26
CA TYR A 222 6.42 -14.37 10.49
C TYR A 222 5.95 -15.15 9.27
N GLY A 223 5.03 -16.10 9.47
CA GLY A 223 4.58 -16.99 8.39
C GLY A 223 5.61 -18.06 7.98
N HIS A 224 6.63 -18.31 8.81
CA HIS A 224 7.80 -19.13 8.50
C HIS A 224 7.61 -20.62 8.78
N GLU A 225 6.46 -21.05 9.29
CA GLU A 225 6.17 -22.43 9.58
C GLU A 225 5.05 -22.99 8.71
N GLY A 226 5.11 -24.29 8.44
CA GLY A 226 4.12 -24.99 7.65
C GLY A 226 4.29 -24.78 6.14
N SER A 227 3.17 -24.77 5.41
CA SER A 227 3.08 -24.57 3.96
C SER A 227 1.86 -23.72 3.63
N PRO A 228 1.65 -23.26 2.39
CA PRO A 228 0.45 -22.56 2.00
C PRO A 228 -0.81 -23.47 1.92
N GLU A 229 -0.67 -24.76 2.20
CA GLU A 229 -1.80 -25.69 2.23
C GLU A 229 -2.70 -25.50 3.45
N GLN A 230 -4.01 -25.66 3.26
CA GLN A 230 -5.02 -25.47 4.31
C GLN A 230 -4.76 -26.27 5.59
N LYS A 231 -4.17 -27.46 5.50
CA LYS A 231 -3.82 -28.28 6.66
C LYS A 231 -2.79 -27.64 7.59
N ASP A 232 -1.95 -26.76 7.06
CA ASP A 232 -0.87 -26.07 7.79
C ASP A 232 -1.27 -24.65 8.22
N ARG A 233 -2.48 -24.18 7.86
CA ARG A 233 -2.94 -22.81 8.11
C ARG A 233 -2.81 -22.42 9.58
N GLU A 234 -3.30 -23.24 10.52
CA GLU A 234 -3.24 -22.94 11.95
C GLU A 234 -1.79 -22.82 12.43
N ARG A 235 -0.90 -23.71 12.00
CA ARG A 235 0.52 -23.68 12.36
C ARG A 235 1.19 -22.42 11.81
N SER A 236 0.97 -22.10 10.55
CA SER A 236 1.56 -20.96 9.89
C SER A 236 1.03 -19.64 10.47
N CYS A 237 -0.28 -19.53 10.66
CA CYS A 237 -0.91 -18.34 11.24
C CYS A 237 -0.54 -18.08 12.71
N ASN A 238 0.07 -19.03 13.41
CA ASN A 238 0.62 -18.84 14.75
C ASN A 238 2.14 -18.68 14.77
N SER A 239 2.79 -18.62 13.61
CA SER A 239 4.25 -18.58 13.52
C SER A 239 4.81 -17.16 13.42
N THR A 240 5.56 -16.76 14.43
CA THR A 240 6.42 -15.56 14.40
C THR A 240 7.60 -15.76 15.34
N GLN A 241 8.78 -15.35 14.89
CA GLN A 241 10.02 -15.56 15.64
C GLN A 241 10.95 -14.35 15.50
N LYS A 242 11.49 -13.87 16.62
CA LYS A 242 12.61 -12.95 16.62
C LYS A 242 13.90 -13.72 16.37
N ILE A 243 14.56 -13.48 15.25
CA ILE A 243 15.77 -14.20 14.82
C ILE A 243 17.05 -13.41 15.01
N TYR A 244 16.93 -12.08 15.21
CA TYR A 244 18.07 -11.23 15.52
C TYR A 244 17.66 -10.08 16.44
N ALA A 245 18.56 -9.72 17.39
CA ALA A 245 18.39 -8.53 18.22
C ALA A 245 19.77 -8.08 18.74
N SER A 246 20.13 -6.84 18.48
CA SER A 246 21.38 -6.28 18.97
C SER A 246 21.33 -4.75 19.12
N SER A 247 21.97 -4.26 20.17
CA SER A 247 22.25 -2.82 20.34
C SER A 247 23.55 -2.38 19.62
N GLN A 248 24.31 -3.35 19.14
CA GLN A 248 25.47 -3.15 18.30
C GLN A 248 25.40 -4.12 17.13
N TYR A 249 25.22 -3.58 15.93
CA TYR A 249 25.11 -4.43 14.75
C TYR A 249 26.33 -5.38 14.63
N ASN A 250 26.04 -6.67 14.50
CA ASN A 250 27.02 -7.70 14.22
C ASN A 250 26.69 -8.36 12.88
N GLN A 251 27.50 -8.08 11.89
CA GLN A 251 27.28 -8.50 10.51
C GLN A 251 27.19 -10.03 10.39
N GLU A 252 28.12 -10.76 11.02
CA GLU A 252 28.17 -12.22 10.90
C GLU A 252 26.93 -12.88 11.48
N GLN A 253 26.50 -12.44 12.68
CA GLN A 253 25.29 -12.94 13.34
C GLN A 253 24.04 -12.60 12.54
N PHE A 254 23.98 -11.40 11.96
CA PHE A 254 22.83 -10.98 11.13
C PHE A 254 22.75 -11.77 9.84
N GLU A 255 23.88 -11.98 9.16
CA GLU A 255 23.94 -12.83 7.96
C GLU A 255 23.55 -14.28 8.26
N GLN A 256 23.98 -14.84 9.41
CA GLN A 256 23.57 -16.17 9.85
C GLN A 256 22.06 -16.24 10.10
N ALA A 257 21.45 -15.20 10.71
CA ALA A 257 20.02 -15.12 10.93
C ALA A 257 19.26 -15.09 9.58
N LEU A 258 19.71 -14.28 8.63
CA LEU A 258 19.08 -14.17 7.30
C LEU A 258 19.19 -15.47 6.46
N LYS A 259 20.24 -16.27 6.64
CA LYS A 259 20.39 -17.57 5.92
C LYS A 259 19.27 -18.54 6.26
N GLN A 260 18.67 -18.45 7.45
CA GLN A 260 17.60 -19.34 7.89
C GLN A 260 16.23 -18.96 7.33
N VAL A 261 16.09 -17.75 6.79
CA VAL A 261 14.83 -17.22 6.28
C VAL A 261 14.49 -17.86 4.94
N GLN A 262 13.33 -18.52 4.88
CA GLN A 262 12.79 -19.15 3.68
C GLN A 262 11.28 -18.84 3.58
N PRO A 263 10.76 -18.49 2.40
CA PRO A 263 9.33 -18.33 2.18
C PRO A 263 8.60 -19.66 2.32
N THR A 264 7.51 -19.71 3.11
CA THR A 264 6.78 -20.97 3.32
C THR A 264 5.26 -20.83 3.41
N GLY A 265 4.72 -20.24 4.47
CA GLY A 265 3.33 -20.44 4.91
C GLY A 265 2.36 -19.32 4.53
N TYR A 266 1.44 -19.05 5.44
CA TYR A 266 0.45 -17.98 5.39
C TYR A 266 1.04 -16.66 5.89
N ASN A 267 0.31 -15.54 5.74
CA ASN A 267 0.73 -14.19 6.15
C ASN A 267 -0.01 -13.74 7.43
N PRO A 268 0.48 -14.04 8.66
CA PRO A 268 -0.09 -13.58 9.93
C PRO A 268 0.43 -12.19 10.32
N LEU A 269 0.21 -11.18 9.50
CA LEU A 269 0.71 -9.82 9.69
C LEU A 269 0.21 -9.20 11.00
N GLY A 270 -1.08 -9.37 11.34
CA GLY A 270 -1.63 -8.90 12.59
C GLY A 270 -0.96 -9.54 13.80
N LEU A 271 -0.71 -10.85 13.77
CA LEU A 271 0.04 -11.54 14.83
C LEU A 271 1.47 -10.99 14.95
N ALA A 272 2.14 -10.75 13.84
CA ALA A 272 3.50 -10.21 13.83
C ALA A 272 3.58 -8.85 14.53
N LEU A 273 2.66 -7.93 14.21
CA LEU A 273 2.52 -6.65 14.89
C LEU A 273 2.23 -6.81 16.38
N PHE A 274 1.29 -7.68 16.76
CA PHE A 274 0.98 -7.93 18.16
C PHE A 274 2.18 -8.49 18.93
N LYS A 275 2.88 -9.46 18.36
CA LYS A 275 4.05 -10.11 18.98
C LYS A 275 5.31 -9.24 18.95
N SER A 276 5.32 -8.14 18.21
CA SER A 276 6.40 -7.16 18.27
C SER A 276 6.34 -6.23 19.49
N GLN A 277 5.19 -6.14 20.17
CA GLN A 277 5.02 -5.26 21.33
C GLN A 277 6.11 -5.44 22.41
N PRO A 278 6.52 -6.66 22.84
CA PRO A 278 7.61 -6.83 23.79
C PRO A 278 8.99 -6.46 23.24
N ASP A 279 9.14 -6.28 21.93
CA ASP A 279 10.38 -5.85 21.29
C ASP A 279 10.56 -4.31 21.35
N MET A 280 9.49 -3.59 21.73
CA MET A 280 9.52 -2.13 21.87
C MET A 280 10.15 -1.72 23.20
N LYS A 281 10.87 -0.60 23.17
CA LYS A 281 11.44 0.02 24.36
C LYS A 281 10.40 0.87 25.08
N LYS A 282 10.33 0.74 26.39
CA LYS A 282 9.41 1.48 27.27
C LYS A 282 10.22 2.43 28.16
N GLU A 283 11.00 3.29 27.57
CA GLU A 283 11.77 4.30 28.27
C GLU A 283 10.98 5.60 28.42
N ALA A 284 11.47 6.54 29.21
CA ALA A 284 10.81 7.83 29.38
C ALA A 284 10.62 8.55 28.02
N PRO A 285 9.52 9.31 27.84
CA PRO A 285 9.27 10.03 26.60
C PRO A 285 10.49 10.84 26.15
N GLY A 286 10.86 10.67 24.89
CA GLY A 286 11.99 11.37 24.27
C GLY A 286 13.36 10.73 24.45
N GLN A 287 13.51 9.65 25.20
CA GLN A 287 14.77 8.92 25.31
C GLN A 287 14.96 7.89 24.19
N VAL A 288 13.90 7.20 23.79
CA VAL A 288 13.91 6.22 22.71
C VAL A 288 12.70 6.44 21.80
N GLU A 289 12.91 6.32 20.50
CA GLU A 289 11.86 6.23 19.50
C GLU A 289 11.76 4.81 18.97
N ASN A 290 10.54 4.27 18.91
CA ASN A 290 10.28 2.94 18.37
C ASN A 290 9.78 3.04 16.94
N HIS A 291 10.46 2.38 16.03
CA HIS A 291 10.10 2.26 14.62
C HIS A 291 9.95 0.80 14.25
N VAL A 292 8.82 0.45 13.65
CA VAL A 292 8.60 -0.84 13.03
C VAL A 292 8.76 -0.66 11.53
N ILE A 293 9.59 -1.48 10.90
CA ILE A 293 9.66 -1.60 9.43
C ILE A 293 8.99 -2.91 9.07
N LEU A 294 7.80 -2.81 8.49
CA LEU A 294 7.03 -3.95 8.01
C LEU A 294 7.30 -4.16 6.52
N ILE A 295 7.81 -5.32 6.13
CA ILE A 295 8.09 -5.70 4.74
C ILE A 295 7.22 -6.91 4.40
N THR A 296 6.34 -6.75 3.40
CA THR A 296 5.37 -7.77 2.98
C THR A 296 5.03 -7.63 1.51
N ASP A 297 4.56 -8.69 0.87
CA ASP A 297 4.01 -8.67 -0.48
C ASP A 297 2.51 -8.97 -0.53
N GLY A 298 1.83 -8.99 0.64
CA GLY A 298 0.42 -9.34 0.71
C GLY A 298 -0.30 -8.83 1.95
N TYR A 299 -1.60 -9.08 1.99
CA TYR A 299 -2.48 -8.77 3.12
C TYR A 299 -2.46 -9.89 4.18
N ASP A 300 -3.00 -9.59 5.38
CA ASP A 300 -3.20 -10.61 6.43
C ASP A 300 -4.26 -11.64 5.98
N ASN A 301 -3.85 -12.90 5.78
CA ASN A 301 -4.75 -13.99 5.42
C ASN A 301 -4.96 -15.00 6.57
N CYS A 302 -4.71 -14.55 7.81
CA CYS A 302 -4.83 -15.30 9.05
C CYS A 302 -5.93 -14.76 9.97
N ASP A 303 -6.92 -14.05 9.43
CA ASP A 303 -8.04 -13.44 10.17
C ASP A 303 -7.59 -12.41 11.21
N GLY A 304 -6.41 -11.81 11.03
CA GLY A 304 -5.90 -10.73 11.86
C GLY A 304 -6.58 -9.40 11.56
N ASN A 305 -6.44 -8.44 12.47
CA ASN A 305 -6.79 -7.04 12.21
C ASN A 305 -5.54 -6.17 12.39
N PRO A 306 -4.65 -6.14 11.40
CA PRO A 306 -3.36 -5.47 11.52
C PRO A 306 -3.49 -3.96 11.74
N GLU A 307 -4.49 -3.30 11.16
CA GLU A 307 -4.72 -1.86 11.32
C GLU A 307 -5.02 -1.50 12.78
N GLN A 308 -5.96 -2.21 13.42
CA GLN A 308 -6.30 -1.97 14.84
C GLN A 308 -5.12 -2.28 15.76
N ILE A 309 -4.35 -3.32 15.47
CA ILE A 309 -3.18 -3.69 16.26
C ILE A 309 -2.08 -2.64 16.13
N ALA A 310 -1.82 -2.15 14.92
CA ALA A 310 -0.86 -1.07 14.66
C ALA A 310 -1.26 0.22 15.41
N GLN A 311 -2.54 0.61 15.34
CA GLN A 311 -3.06 1.75 16.08
C GLN A 311 -2.90 1.57 17.60
N ALA A 312 -3.21 0.39 18.14
CA ALA A 312 -3.03 0.08 19.56
C ALA A 312 -1.56 0.15 19.98
N LEU A 313 -0.64 -0.31 19.13
CA LEU A 313 0.80 -0.23 19.35
C LEU A 313 1.27 1.24 19.39
N HIS A 314 0.80 2.07 18.46
CA HIS A 314 1.09 3.50 18.41
C HIS A 314 0.56 4.26 19.63
N LEU A 315 -0.66 3.94 20.09
CA LEU A 315 -1.29 4.58 21.25
C LEU A 315 -0.77 4.06 22.59
N SER A 316 0.00 2.98 22.60
CA SER A 316 0.62 2.41 23.80
C SER A 316 1.78 3.29 24.31
N ASP A 317 2.36 2.92 25.47
CA ASP A 317 3.56 3.58 26.00
C ASP A 317 4.78 3.47 25.06
N ALA A 318 4.78 2.52 24.15
CA ALA A 318 5.82 2.38 23.14
C ALA A 318 5.78 3.48 22.07
N ALA A 319 4.59 4.04 21.78
CA ALA A 319 4.36 5.06 20.77
C ALA A 319 5.05 4.77 19.42
N ALA A 320 5.00 3.50 18.99
CA ALA A 320 5.72 3.07 17.80
C ALA A 320 5.08 3.64 16.53
N SER A 321 5.93 4.05 15.57
CA SER A 321 5.52 4.32 14.20
C SER A 321 5.76 3.07 13.35
N VAL A 322 4.81 2.70 12.49
CA VAL A 322 4.92 1.53 11.61
C VAL A 322 5.11 2.03 10.19
N HIS A 323 6.31 1.82 9.64
CA HIS A 323 6.67 2.11 8.26
C HIS A 323 6.46 0.84 7.44
N VAL A 324 5.74 0.93 6.35
CA VAL A 324 5.33 -0.25 5.59
C VAL A 324 5.93 -0.20 4.18
N ILE A 325 6.55 -1.29 3.78
CA ILE A 325 7.11 -1.50 2.45
C ILE A 325 6.38 -2.67 1.80
N GLY A 326 5.56 -2.37 0.80
CA GLY A 326 4.87 -3.36 -0.04
C GLY A 326 5.76 -3.78 -1.22
N LEU A 327 5.90 -5.08 -1.45
CA LEU A 327 6.71 -5.63 -2.55
C LEU A 327 5.82 -6.06 -3.71
N ASP A 328 5.65 -5.20 -4.71
CA ASP A 328 4.81 -5.45 -5.89
C ASP A 328 3.39 -5.89 -5.50
N VAL A 329 2.76 -5.11 -4.63
CA VAL A 329 1.43 -5.40 -4.07
C VAL A 329 0.31 -4.93 -5.00
N GLU A 330 -0.81 -5.62 -4.95
CA GLU A 330 -2.05 -5.24 -5.64
C GLU A 330 -2.74 -4.06 -4.95
N VAL A 331 -3.61 -3.36 -5.67
CA VAL A 331 -4.25 -2.09 -5.24
C VAL A 331 -5.02 -2.25 -3.92
N GLU A 332 -5.78 -3.33 -3.75
CA GLU A 332 -6.56 -3.59 -2.53
C GLU A 332 -5.64 -3.83 -1.33
N THR A 333 -4.56 -4.55 -1.53
CA THR A 333 -3.53 -4.77 -0.51
C THR A 333 -2.81 -3.48 -0.16
N GLU A 334 -2.48 -2.65 -1.16
CA GLU A 334 -1.85 -1.35 -0.97
C GLU A 334 -2.65 -0.47 -0.02
N GLN A 335 -3.97 -0.40 -0.18
CA GLN A 335 -4.83 0.42 0.69
C GLN A 335 -4.77 -0.02 2.15
N GLN A 336 -4.83 -1.34 2.44
CA GLN A 336 -4.72 -1.86 3.81
C GLN A 336 -3.36 -1.53 4.41
N LEU A 337 -2.27 -1.75 3.67
CA LEU A 337 -0.91 -1.50 4.13
C LEU A 337 -0.66 -0.01 4.39
N ARG A 338 -1.19 0.86 3.54
CA ARG A 338 -1.14 2.31 3.73
C ARG A 338 -1.88 2.74 4.99
N ASN A 339 -3.07 2.20 5.24
CA ASN A 339 -3.84 2.48 6.45
C ASN A 339 -3.06 2.14 7.73
N ILE A 340 -2.30 1.04 7.74
CA ILE A 340 -1.43 0.67 8.86
C ILE A 340 -0.38 1.76 9.12
N ALA A 341 0.29 2.24 8.08
CA ALA A 341 1.29 3.30 8.19
C ALA A 341 0.66 4.62 8.66
N ASP A 342 -0.44 5.05 8.06
CA ASP A 342 -1.10 6.33 8.35
C ASP A 342 -1.64 6.39 9.78
N GLN A 343 -2.22 5.31 10.30
CA GLN A 343 -2.73 5.25 11.67
C GLN A 343 -1.64 5.37 12.73
N THR A 344 -0.38 5.16 12.37
CA THR A 344 0.77 5.22 13.27
C THR A 344 1.71 6.40 12.99
N GLY A 345 1.38 7.24 12.01
CA GLY A 345 2.23 8.34 11.56
C GLY A 345 3.50 7.87 10.84
N GLY A 346 3.56 6.60 10.45
CA GLY A 346 4.64 6.03 9.66
C GLY A 346 4.51 6.33 8.17
N ASP A 347 5.51 5.92 7.38
CA ASP A 347 5.49 6.07 5.92
C ASP A 347 5.07 4.76 5.26
N TYR A 348 4.45 4.87 4.10
CA TYR A 348 4.16 3.77 3.21
C TYR A 348 4.93 3.94 1.91
N ALA A 349 5.44 2.85 1.37
CA ALA A 349 5.98 2.77 0.02
C ALA A 349 5.66 1.41 -0.59
N THR A 350 5.30 1.38 -1.88
CA THR A 350 5.36 0.15 -2.68
C THR A 350 6.58 0.20 -3.57
N VAL A 351 7.22 -0.95 -3.78
CA VAL A 351 8.43 -1.07 -4.59
C VAL A 351 8.29 -2.22 -5.57
N LYS A 352 8.79 -2.05 -6.78
CA LYS A 352 8.68 -3.04 -7.86
C LYS A 352 10.02 -3.71 -8.18
N ASN A 353 11.14 -3.18 -7.69
CA ASN A 353 12.49 -3.71 -7.91
C ASN A 353 13.41 -3.50 -6.71
N GLU A 354 14.58 -4.14 -6.75
CA GLU A 354 15.58 -4.08 -5.68
C GLU A 354 16.11 -2.66 -5.45
N GLN A 355 16.28 -1.86 -6.50
CA GLN A 355 16.81 -0.51 -6.39
C GLN A 355 15.87 0.40 -5.62
N GLU A 356 14.57 0.34 -5.89
CA GLU A 356 13.54 1.07 -5.14
C GLU A 356 13.50 0.62 -3.68
N LEU A 357 13.57 -0.70 -3.44
CA LEU A 357 13.62 -1.25 -2.08
C LEU A 357 14.83 -0.72 -1.29
N GLU A 358 16.01 -0.70 -1.91
CA GLU A 358 17.21 -0.16 -1.27
C GLU A 358 17.05 1.34 -0.98
N GLN A 359 16.52 2.13 -1.91
CA GLN A 359 16.30 3.57 -1.71
C GLN A 359 15.36 3.84 -0.53
N VAL A 360 14.24 3.12 -0.45
CA VAL A 360 13.28 3.26 0.66
C VAL A 360 13.94 2.89 1.99
N LEU A 361 14.65 1.78 2.07
CA LEU A 361 15.33 1.37 3.31
C LEU A 361 16.47 2.32 3.70
N VAL A 362 17.20 2.87 2.74
CA VAL A 362 18.22 3.91 3.00
C VAL A 362 17.60 5.15 3.63
N SER A 363 16.43 5.57 3.17
CA SER A 363 15.72 6.73 3.73
C SER A 363 15.34 6.51 5.20
N GLU A 364 15.09 5.27 5.63
CA GLU A 364 14.83 4.93 7.03
C GLU A 364 16.06 5.18 7.92
N ALA A 365 17.29 4.96 7.43
CA ALA A 365 18.50 5.27 8.17
C ALA A 365 18.70 6.78 8.40
N ASP A 366 18.14 7.63 7.53
CA ASP A 366 18.24 9.09 7.66
C ASP A 366 17.28 9.68 8.72
N ARG A 367 16.27 8.92 9.18
CA ARG A 367 15.32 9.36 10.23
C ARG A 367 16.00 9.76 11.54
N LEU A 368 17.16 9.17 11.84
CA LEU A 368 17.93 9.55 13.01
C LEU A 368 18.30 11.05 12.99
N LYS A 369 18.56 11.61 11.79
CA LYS A 369 18.84 13.04 11.61
C LYS A 369 17.60 13.90 11.88
N GLU A 370 16.42 13.39 11.61
CA GLU A 370 15.14 14.08 11.82
C GLU A 370 14.67 14.04 13.29
N SER A 371 15.22 13.15 14.12
CA SER A 371 14.79 12.96 15.51
C SER A 371 14.92 14.21 16.39
N HIS A 372 15.76 15.16 16.00
CA HIS A 372 15.97 16.45 16.69
C HIS A 372 15.01 17.55 16.24
N GLN A 373 14.23 17.33 15.17
CA GLN A 373 13.29 18.34 14.68
C GLN A 373 12.05 18.42 15.58
N PRO A 374 11.39 19.60 15.66
CA PRO A 374 10.11 19.74 16.32
C PRO A 374 9.07 18.74 15.80
N TRP A 375 8.20 18.26 16.68
CA TRP A 375 7.15 17.29 16.32
C TRP A 375 6.33 17.73 15.10
N ALA A 376 6.02 19.02 15.01
CA ALA A 376 5.19 19.58 13.93
C ALA A 376 5.92 19.54 12.57
N ILE A 377 7.22 19.82 12.52
CA ILE A 377 8.02 19.69 11.30
C ILE A 377 8.01 18.23 10.85
N ARG A 378 8.20 17.29 11.77
CA ARG A 378 8.19 15.84 11.46
C ARG A 378 6.81 15.38 10.96
N ALA A 379 5.73 15.86 11.59
CA ALA A 379 4.37 15.59 11.16
C ALA A 379 4.09 16.14 9.75
N ILE A 380 4.50 17.37 9.47
CA ILE A 380 4.38 18.00 8.14
C ILE A 380 5.21 17.21 7.11
N ASN A 381 6.44 16.85 7.42
CA ASN A 381 7.28 16.06 6.53
C ASN A 381 6.67 14.67 6.23
N ALA A 382 6.04 14.03 7.22
CA ALA A 382 5.35 12.75 7.01
C ALA A 382 4.13 12.89 6.10
N VAL A 383 3.35 13.94 6.25
CA VAL A 383 2.22 14.25 5.35
C VAL A 383 2.72 14.61 3.95
N GLN A 384 3.81 15.37 3.84
CA GLN A 384 4.43 15.74 2.58
C GLN A 384 4.97 14.53 1.81
N LYS A 385 5.63 13.60 2.49
CA LYS A 385 6.09 12.33 1.88
C LYS A 385 4.91 11.50 1.35
N ALA A 386 3.81 11.41 2.13
CA ALA A 386 2.62 10.70 1.69
C ALA A 386 1.98 11.35 0.46
N HIS A 387 1.92 12.69 0.43
CA HIS A 387 1.41 13.42 -0.74
C HIS A 387 2.28 13.22 -1.97
N HIS A 388 3.59 13.32 -1.85
CA HIS A 388 4.52 13.08 -2.96
C HIS A 388 4.39 11.66 -3.51
N TYR A 389 4.27 10.66 -2.62
CA TYR A 389 4.00 9.29 -3.03
C TYR A 389 2.69 9.17 -3.83
N ASP A 390 1.63 9.84 -3.38
CA ASP A 390 0.34 9.83 -4.08
C ASP A 390 0.43 10.49 -5.47
N GLU A 391 1.19 11.57 -5.60
CA GLU A 391 1.45 12.21 -6.90
C GLU A 391 2.22 11.29 -7.86
N GLU A 392 3.23 10.57 -7.36
CA GLU A 392 3.96 9.59 -8.17
C GLU A 392 3.05 8.46 -8.64
N ARG A 393 2.21 7.93 -7.74
CA ARG A 393 1.21 6.89 -8.07
C ARG A 393 0.17 7.39 -9.06
N LEU A 394 -0.31 8.63 -8.90
CA LEU A 394 -1.24 9.24 -9.84
C LEU A 394 -0.64 9.35 -11.24
N ASN A 395 0.62 9.79 -11.33
CA ASN A 395 1.35 9.86 -12.59
C ASN A 395 1.53 8.49 -13.24
N GLN A 396 1.79 7.45 -12.45
CA GLN A 396 1.93 6.08 -12.95
C GLN A 396 0.59 5.57 -13.50
N TYR A 397 -0.50 5.70 -12.73
CA TYR A 397 -1.84 5.28 -13.19
C TYR A 397 -2.26 6.00 -14.47
N TYR A 398 -1.95 7.29 -14.59
CA TYR A 398 -2.23 8.05 -15.80
C TYR A 398 -1.49 7.49 -17.02
N ALA A 399 -0.19 7.25 -16.90
CA ALA A 399 0.63 6.69 -17.97
C ALA A 399 0.19 5.26 -18.36
N ASP A 400 -0.12 4.42 -17.38
CA ASP A 400 -0.57 3.05 -17.60
C ASP A 400 -1.94 3.02 -18.32
N LEU A 401 -2.88 3.87 -17.89
CA LEU A 401 -4.19 4.01 -18.54
C LEU A 401 -4.11 4.55 -19.96
N GLN A 402 -3.30 5.59 -20.20
CA GLN A 402 -3.08 6.09 -21.57
C GLN A 402 -2.52 4.99 -22.48
N THR A 403 -1.49 4.28 -22.00
CA THR A 403 -0.88 3.18 -22.74
C THR A 403 -1.90 2.07 -23.04
N LYS A 404 -2.75 1.74 -22.09
CA LYS A 404 -3.82 0.73 -22.25
C LYS A 404 -4.83 1.14 -23.30
N VAL A 405 -5.27 2.42 -23.30
CA VAL A 405 -6.22 2.97 -24.28
C VAL A 405 -5.63 2.95 -25.69
N ASP A 406 -4.38 3.37 -25.85
CA ASP A 406 -3.70 3.38 -27.14
C ASP A 406 -3.50 1.96 -27.68
N GLN A 407 -3.05 1.03 -26.86
CA GLN A 407 -2.87 -0.37 -27.24
C GLN A 407 -4.19 -1.03 -27.66
N GLU A 408 -5.30 -0.78 -26.95
CA GLU A 408 -6.62 -1.27 -27.33
C GLU A 408 -7.01 -0.72 -28.72
N SER A 409 -6.86 0.58 -28.92
CA SER A 409 -7.17 1.25 -30.19
C SER A 409 -6.39 0.65 -31.36
N ASP A 410 -5.09 0.47 -31.19
CA ASP A 410 -4.21 -0.08 -32.23
C ASP A 410 -4.58 -1.53 -32.56
N ARG A 411 -4.78 -2.37 -31.57
CA ARG A 411 -5.20 -3.79 -31.74
C ARG A 411 -6.55 -3.89 -32.44
N LEU A 412 -7.52 -3.05 -32.08
CA LEU A 412 -8.83 -3.00 -32.73
C LEU A 412 -8.72 -2.53 -34.19
N LYS A 413 -7.88 -1.54 -34.49
CA LYS A 413 -7.62 -1.06 -35.85
C LYS A 413 -6.97 -2.15 -36.71
N GLU A 414 -5.95 -2.82 -36.19
CA GLU A 414 -5.29 -3.94 -36.88
C GLU A 414 -6.28 -5.07 -37.18
N ALA A 415 -7.07 -5.46 -36.19
CA ALA A 415 -8.09 -6.49 -36.34
C ALA A 415 -9.16 -6.10 -37.38
N ASN A 416 -9.62 -4.83 -37.37
CA ASN A 416 -10.59 -4.31 -38.34
C ASN A 416 -10.02 -4.31 -39.77
N HIS A 417 -8.76 -3.95 -39.97
CA HIS A 417 -8.07 -4.06 -41.26
C HIS A 417 -8.00 -5.50 -41.73
N TYR A 418 -7.60 -6.44 -40.83
CA TYR A 418 -7.48 -7.86 -41.17
C TYR A 418 -8.81 -8.44 -41.68
N ILE A 419 -9.94 -8.23 -40.96
CA ILE A 419 -11.24 -8.79 -41.37
C ILE A 419 -11.79 -8.18 -42.65
N LYS A 420 -11.39 -6.95 -42.98
CA LYS A 420 -11.69 -6.33 -44.27
C LYS A 420 -10.89 -6.98 -45.41
N ASP A 421 -9.57 -7.16 -45.22
CA ASP A 421 -8.67 -7.71 -46.25
C ASP A 421 -9.00 -9.18 -46.52
N ASP A 422 -9.42 -9.95 -45.50
CA ASP A 422 -9.95 -11.33 -45.63
C ASP A 422 -11.42 -11.38 -46.13
N GLN A 423 -11.98 -10.24 -46.54
CA GLN A 423 -13.35 -10.14 -47.07
C GLN A 423 -14.43 -10.70 -46.13
N LYS A 424 -14.24 -10.58 -44.82
CA LYS A 424 -15.26 -10.92 -43.80
C LYS A 424 -16.35 -9.85 -43.72
N ILE A 425 -15.99 -8.58 -43.97
CA ILE A 425 -16.87 -7.41 -43.94
C ILE A 425 -16.68 -6.59 -45.22
N ASP A 426 -17.69 -5.77 -45.57
CA ASP A 426 -17.63 -4.84 -46.67
C ASP A 426 -16.96 -3.50 -46.29
N GLN A 427 -16.74 -2.65 -47.27
CA GLN A 427 -16.09 -1.34 -47.07
C GLN A 427 -16.88 -0.42 -46.14
N ARG A 428 -18.21 -0.47 -46.18
CA ARG A 428 -19.08 0.35 -45.33
C ARG A 428 -18.96 -0.06 -43.86
N THR A 429 -19.06 -1.34 -43.61
CA THR A 429 -18.91 -1.94 -42.24
C THR A 429 -17.51 -1.61 -41.69
N PHE A 430 -16.45 -1.75 -42.51
CA PHE A 430 -15.10 -1.37 -42.11
C PHE A 430 -15.03 0.10 -41.66
N GLN A 431 -15.59 1.03 -42.42
CA GLN A 431 -15.57 2.47 -42.09
C GLN A 431 -16.36 2.77 -40.82
N GLN A 432 -17.51 2.11 -40.66
CA GLN A 432 -18.34 2.27 -39.45
C GLN A 432 -17.61 1.81 -38.18
N ILE A 433 -17.02 0.62 -38.22
CA ILE A 433 -16.23 0.09 -37.10
C ILE A 433 -15.01 0.99 -36.84
N HIS A 434 -14.31 1.43 -37.86
CA HIS A 434 -13.18 2.34 -37.71
C HIS A 434 -13.58 3.63 -37.00
N SER A 435 -14.71 4.21 -37.37
CA SER A 435 -15.26 5.41 -36.72
C SER A 435 -15.60 5.15 -35.24
N TRP A 436 -16.14 3.99 -34.90
CA TRP A 436 -16.43 3.63 -33.51
C TRP A 436 -15.17 3.42 -32.66
N ILE A 437 -14.13 2.82 -33.24
CA ILE A 437 -12.82 2.65 -32.58
C ILE A 437 -12.22 4.03 -32.26
N GLU A 438 -12.24 4.95 -33.22
CA GLU A 438 -11.73 6.30 -33.01
C GLU A 438 -12.53 7.08 -31.96
N GLN A 439 -13.85 7.00 -32.02
CA GLN A 439 -14.72 7.64 -31.03
C GLN A 439 -14.47 7.08 -29.61
N ARG A 440 -14.33 5.75 -29.49
CA ARG A 440 -14.01 5.08 -28.22
C ARG A 440 -12.66 5.57 -27.68
N ASN A 441 -11.63 5.60 -28.50
CA ASN A 441 -10.31 6.08 -28.13
C ASN A 441 -10.36 7.54 -27.64
N GLU A 442 -10.98 8.44 -28.39
CA GLU A 442 -11.11 9.85 -28.02
C GLU A 442 -11.84 10.04 -26.68
N GLN A 443 -12.94 9.34 -26.47
CA GLN A 443 -13.71 9.43 -25.24
C GLN A 443 -12.89 8.93 -24.03
N LEU A 444 -12.17 7.82 -24.18
CA LEU A 444 -11.34 7.27 -23.12
C LEU A 444 -10.15 8.17 -22.80
N GLN A 445 -9.43 8.67 -23.81
CA GLN A 445 -8.31 9.60 -23.61
C GLN A 445 -8.75 10.88 -22.88
N ASN A 446 -9.87 11.48 -23.32
CA ASN A 446 -10.43 12.65 -22.64
C ASN A 446 -10.85 12.36 -21.19
N TYR A 447 -11.45 11.20 -20.95
CA TYR A 447 -11.83 10.78 -19.61
C TYR A 447 -10.62 10.58 -18.70
N VAL A 448 -9.60 9.86 -19.16
CA VAL A 448 -8.36 9.61 -18.42
C VAL A 448 -7.68 10.93 -18.03
N LYS A 449 -7.58 11.88 -19.00
CA LYS A 449 -7.03 13.22 -18.74
C LYS A 449 -7.85 13.98 -17.69
N GLN A 450 -9.16 14.03 -17.85
CA GLN A 450 -10.05 14.71 -16.89
C GLN A 450 -9.92 14.13 -15.48
N ARG A 451 -9.92 12.79 -15.36
CA ARG A 451 -9.79 12.13 -14.04
C ARG A 451 -8.44 12.37 -13.38
N PHE A 452 -7.37 12.41 -14.18
CA PHE A 452 -6.04 12.78 -13.68
C PHE A 452 -6.03 14.18 -13.06
N ASP A 453 -6.60 15.17 -13.75
CA ASP A 453 -6.66 16.55 -13.29
C ASP A 453 -7.51 16.70 -12.03
N GLU A 454 -8.68 16.05 -12.00
CA GLU A 454 -9.57 16.05 -10.82
C GLU A 454 -8.90 15.40 -9.61
N ALA A 455 -8.25 14.25 -9.80
CA ALA A 455 -7.58 13.53 -8.74
C ALA A 455 -6.40 14.34 -8.18
N GLY A 456 -5.56 14.91 -9.02
CA GLY A 456 -4.43 15.73 -8.60
C GLY A 456 -4.88 16.98 -7.82
N THR A 457 -5.92 17.67 -8.31
CA THR A 457 -6.49 18.83 -7.59
C THR A 457 -6.98 18.44 -6.20
N LYS A 458 -7.67 17.32 -6.09
CA LYS A 458 -8.22 16.84 -4.81
C LYS A 458 -7.14 16.41 -3.82
N LEU A 459 -6.09 15.74 -4.29
CA LEU A 459 -4.93 15.39 -3.47
C LEU A 459 -4.25 16.63 -2.91
N ASP A 460 -4.03 17.67 -3.73
CA ASP A 460 -3.45 18.94 -3.32
C ASP A 460 -4.31 19.64 -2.26
N GLU A 461 -5.63 19.70 -2.46
CA GLU A 461 -6.54 20.30 -1.50
C GLU A 461 -6.49 19.61 -0.15
N ASN A 462 -6.51 18.26 -0.13
CA ASN A 462 -6.39 17.45 1.07
C ASN A 462 -5.05 17.70 1.77
N TYR A 463 -3.95 17.72 1.02
CA TYR A 463 -2.61 18.02 1.53
C TYR A 463 -2.53 19.40 2.20
N ARG A 464 -2.91 20.47 1.48
CA ARG A 464 -2.87 21.85 2.00
C ARG A 464 -3.71 22.02 3.24
N LYS A 465 -4.87 21.39 3.30
CA LYS A 465 -5.76 21.41 4.48
C LYS A 465 -5.05 20.86 5.71
N GLU A 466 -4.44 19.68 5.60
CA GLU A 466 -3.81 19.03 6.75
C GLU A 466 -2.53 19.74 7.17
N VAL A 467 -1.69 20.18 6.23
CA VAL A 467 -0.48 20.94 6.53
C VAL A 467 -0.82 22.28 7.22
N SER A 468 -1.83 23.00 6.73
CA SER A 468 -2.31 24.24 7.38
C SER A 468 -2.79 24.00 8.80
N GLY A 469 -3.47 22.85 9.03
CA GLY A 469 -3.90 22.43 10.36
C GLY A 469 -2.71 22.16 11.30
N LEU A 470 -1.68 21.45 10.82
CA LEU A 470 -0.46 21.17 11.59
C LEU A 470 0.34 22.43 11.92
N LEU A 471 0.47 23.38 10.99
CA LEU A 471 1.10 24.68 11.22
C LEU A 471 0.36 25.49 12.30
N LYS A 472 -0.97 25.49 12.26
CA LYS A 472 -1.82 26.11 13.28
C LYS A 472 -1.61 25.46 14.65
N ASP A 473 -1.66 24.13 14.72
CA ASP A 473 -1.43 23.36 15.94
C ASP A 473 -0.04 23.64 16.54
N TRP A 474 0.97 23.81 15.69
CA TRP A 474 2.32 24.15 16.13
C TRP A 474 2.40 25.56 16.72
N LYS A 475 1.78 26.53 16.07
CA LYS A 475 1.70 27.91 16.58
C LYS A 475 0.98 27.98 17.93
N GLU A 476 -0.15 27.29 18.07
CA GLU A 476 -0.92 27.22 19.32
C GLU A 476 -0.15 26.51 20.44
N ALA A 477 0.73 25.59 20.12
CA ALA A 477 1.63 24.92 21.07
C ALA A 477 2.86 25.75 21.46
N GLY A 478 2.99 27.00 20.99
CA GLY A 478 4.11 27.89 21.31
C GLY A 478 5.36 27.60 20.47
N GLY A 479 5.18 27.10 19.25
CA GLY A 479 6.27 26.88 18.29
C GLY A 479 7.01 28.17 17.96
N ASP A 480 8.28 28.03 17.60
CA ASP A 480 9.15 29.14 17.22
C ASP A 480 8.59 29.86 15.97
N PRO A 481 8.26 31.16 16.05
CA PRO A 481 7.66 31.90 14.93
C PRO A 481 8.57 31.92 13.68
N GLU A 482 9.88 32.03 13.84
CA GLU A 482 10.82 32.05 12.73
C GLU A 482 10.87 30.70 11.99
N GLN A 483 10.88 29.60 12.73
CA GLN A 483 10.82 28.26 12.14
C GLN A 483 9.48 28.00 11.43
N ILE A 484 8.37 28.49 12.00
CA ILE A 484 7.04 28.37 11.37
C ILE A 484 7.01 29.14 10.05
N GLU A 485 7.54 30.37 10.02
CA GLU A 485 7.62 31.19 8.81
C GLU A 485 8.49 30.52 7.74
N GLN A 486 9.70 30.10 8.10
CA GLN A 486 10.62 29.39 7.18
C GLN A 486 9.99 28.13 6.57
N LYS A 487 9.32 27.31 7.40
CA LYS A 487 8.64 26.10 6.91
C LYS A 487 7.47 26.45 6.00
N THR A 488 6.73 27.49 6.31
CA THR A 488 5.60 27.96 5.48
C THR A 488 6.08 28.43 4.11
N GLU A 489 7.15 29.23 4.06
CA GLU A 489 7.75 29.72 2.81
C GLU A 489 8.29 28.54 1.95
N GLN A 490 8.94 27.57 2.60
CA GLN A 490 9.40 26.35 1.92
C GLN A 490 8.24 25.61 1.26
N LEU A 491 7.15 25.37 1.99
CA LEU A 491 5.97 24.66 1.50
C LEU A 491 5.29 25.38 0.33
N ILE A 492 5.18 26.70 0.38
CA ILE A 492 4.63 27.50 -0.72
C ILE A 492 5.49 27.37 -1.97
N LYS A 493 6.81 27.41 -1.83
CA LYS A 493 7.73 27.28 -2.96
C LYS A 493 7.65 25.90 -3.61
N GLU A 494 7.59 24.84 -2.81
CA GLU A 494 7.46 23.47 -3.28
C GLU A 494 6.12 23.25 -4.01
N ASP A 495 5.01 23.71 -3.43
CA ASP A 495 3.67 23.63 -4.04
C ASP A 495 3.62 24.33 -5.42
N LEU A 496 4.22 25.51 -5.54
CA LEU A 496 4.31 26.23 -6.82
C LEU A 496 5.15 25.47 -7.86
N GLN A 497 6.21 24.78 -7.43
CA GLN A 497 7.04 23.99 -8.33
C GLN A 497 6.29 22.76 -8.84
N ASP A 498 5.54 22.09 -7.97
CA ASP A 498 4.81 20.87 -8.34
C ASP A 498 3.61 21.19 -9.24
N GLN A 499 2.89 22.30 -9.00
CA GLN A 499 1.88 22.82 -9.93
C GLN A 499 2.47 23.15 -11.31
N ALA A 500 3.65 23.76 -11.35
CA ALA A 500 4.32 24.09 -12.60
C ALA A 500 4.72 22.83 -13.39
N LYS A 501 5.21 21.78 -12.72
CA LYS A 501 5.55 20.50 -13.34
C LYS A 501 4.30 19.80 -13.92
N ARG A 502 3.18 19.79 -13.17
CA ARG A 502 1.92 19.20 -13.63
C ARG A 502 1.39 19.90 -14.87
N ASN A 503 1.36 21.24 -14.85
CA ASN A 503 0.93 22.04 -16.00
C ASN A 503 1.83 21.83 -17.22
N LEU A 504 3.14 21.66 -17.03
CA LEU A 504 4.07 21.40 -18.13
C LEU A 504 3.81 20.03 -18.76
N LYS A 505 3.55 19.00 -17.96
CA LYS A 505 3.24 17.65 -18.43
C LYS A 505 1.99 17.64 -19.30
N LEU A 506 0.91 18.28 -18.86
CA LEU A 506 -0.34 18.40 -19.61
C LEU A 506 -0.16 19.13 -20.96
N ASN A 507 0.67 20.18 -21.00
CA ASN A 507 0.90 20.97 -22.22
C ASN A 507 1.87 20.31 -23.22
N THR A 508 2.74 19.40 -22.80
CA THR A 508 3.66 18.69 -23.70
C THR A 508 2.96 17.57 -24.47
N GLU A 509 1.86 17.06 -23.95
CA GLU A 509 1.05 16.01 -24.59
C GLU A 509 0.05 16.56 -25.63
N GLU A 510 -0.20 17.88 -25.67
CA GLU A 510 -1.10 18.51 -26.65
C GLU A 510 -0.49 18.72 -28.07
N LYS A 511 0.75 18.32 -28.32
CA LYS A 511 1.33 18.41 -29.65
C LYS A 511 1.22 17.07 -30.38
N PRO A 512 0.24 16.87 -31.27
CA PRO A 512 0.31 15.75 -32.20
C PRO A 512 1.60 15.88 -33.00
N GLN A 513 2.38 14.84 -33.05
CA GLN A 513 3.47 14.75 -34.02
C GLN A 513 2.85 14.77 -35.41
N SER A 514 2.97 15.91 -36.09
CA SER A 514 2.57 16.13 -37.47
C SER A 514 3.48 15.37 -38.44
#